data_3c31c7aec5e24141a7e2fe94a552c681
#
_entry.id   3c31c7aec5e24141a7e2fe94a552c681
#
_cell.length_a   1.000
_cell.length_b   1.000
_cell.length_c   1.000
_cell.angle_alpha   90.00
_cell.angle_beta   90.00
_cell.angle_gamma   90.00
#
_symmetry.space_group_name_H-M   'P 1'
#
loop_
_entity.id
_entity.type
_entity.pdbx_description
1 polymer ?
#
loop_
_entity_poly.entity_id
_entity_poly.type
_entity_poly.pdbx_seq_one_letter_code
_entity_poly.pdbx_strand_id
1 'polypeptide(L)'
;MGVDRIFAQMGDLKIGKYVIIDDHPCRVVSMDKSKPGKHGAAKINVVAISLVDESKHTLMKPSDGDVEVPIVERKRAQIVSVTGNTAQLMDLSSYETFEVPIPQEMAAEIEAGKEIQYMDVMGHRILGRVYEGEG
;
A
#
# COMPACT_ATOMS: atom_id res chain seq x y z
N MET A 1 -18.19 11.50 -4.99
CA MET A 1 -16.89 10.96 -5.36
C MET A 1 -15.85 11.26 -4.30
N GLY A 2 -15.23 10.26 -3.78
CA GLY A 2 -14.21 10.45 -2.76
C GLY A 2 -12.89 10.91 -3.35
N VAL A 3 -12.12 11.56 -2.51
CA VAL A 3 -10.74 11.91 -2.83
C VAL A 3 -9.88 10.70 -2.49
N ASP A 4 -9.00 10.30 -3.42
CA ASP A 4 -8.16 9.13 -3.19
C ASP A 4 -6.72 9.49 -2.83
N ARG A 5 -6.37 10.77 -2.81
CA ARG A 5 -5.01 11.23 -2.54
C ARG A 5 -4.98 12.62 -1.95
N ILE A 6 -3.86 12.93 -1.31
CA ILE A 6 -3.57 14.28 -0.82
C ILE A 6 -2.19 14.67 -1.29
N PHE A 7 -1.89 15.97 -1.22
CA PHE A 7 -0.56 16.47 -1.56
C PHE A 7 0.31 16.57 -0.32
N ALA A 8 1.58 16.32 -0.50
CA ALA A 8 2.60 16.45 0.53
C ALA A 8 3.89 16.93 -0.14
N GLN A 9 4.95 17.01 0.62
CA GLN A 9 6.26 17.37 0.08
C GLN A 9 7.20 16.19 0.17
N MET A 10 8.18 16.17 -0.73
CA MET A 10 9.15 15.10 -0.79
C MET A 10 9.82 14.84 0.55
N GLY A 11 10.12 15.91 1.30
CA GLY A 11 10.75 15.81 2.61
C GLY A 11 9.89 15.16 3.68
N ASP A 12 8.58 15.03 3.44
CA ASP A 12 7.66 14.39 4.39
C ASP A 12 7.66 12.87 4.26
N LEU A 13 8.24 12.35 3.19
CA LEU A 13 8.26 10.90 2.95
C LEU A 13 9.27 10.23 3.87
N LYS A 14 8.98 8.99 4.23
CA LYS A 14 9.86 8.16 5.06
C LYS A 14 9.76 6.71 4.61
N ILE A 15 10.79 5.94 4.86
CA ILE A 15 10.75 4.51 4.56
C ILE A 15 9.57 3.88 5.30
N GLY A 16 8.78 3.08 4.59
CA GLY A 16 7.58 2.46 5.11
C GLY A 16 6.31 3.26 4.88
N LYS A 17 6.42 4.52 4.50
CA LYS A 17 5.28 5.36 4.15
C LYS A 17 4.88 5.14 2.70
N TYR A 18 3.72 5.66 2.33
CA TYR A 18 3.17 5.46 0.99
C TYR A 18 3.28 6.74 0.17
N VAL A 19 3.46 6.56 -1.13
CA VAL A 19 3.55 7.66 -2.09
C VAL A 19 2.99 7.16 -3.42
N ILE A 20 2.42 8.06 -4.20
CA ILE A 20 1.93 7.72 -5.55
C ILE A 20 3.03 8.08 -6.53
N ILE A 21 3.48 7.09 -7.29
CA ILE A 21 4.46 7.27 -8.38
C ILE A 21 3.90 6.61 -9.61
N ASP A 22 3.91 7.31 -10.73
CA ASP A 22 3.36 6.80 -11.99
C ASP A 22 1.93 6.28 -11.83
N ASP A 23 1.16 6.99 -10.99
CA ASP A 23 -0.23 6.67 -10.70
C ASP A 23 -0.42 5.33 -9.98
N HIS A 24 0.64 4.80 -9.37
CA HIS A 24 0.60 3.60 -8.55
C HIS A 24 0.75 3.97 -7.08
N PRO A 25 -0.06 3.40 -6.18
CA PRO A 25 0.22 3.52 -4.75
C PRO A 25 1.41 2.63 -4.41
N CYS A 26 2.46 3.24 -3.87
CA CYS A 26 3.72 2.55 -3.61
C CYS A 26 4.13 2.72 -2.16
N ARG A 27 4.91 1.77 -1.66
CA ARG A 27 5.53 1.87 -0.35
C ARG A 27 7.00 2.21 -0.51
N VAL A 28 7.45 3.25 0.18
CA VAL A 28 8.84 3.68 0.13
C VAL A 28 9.73 2.63 0.80
N VAL A 29 10.73 2.16 0.08
CA VAL A 29 11.69 1.18 0.60
C VAL A 29 13.09 1.73 0.73
N SER A 30 13.40 2.86 0.08
CA SER A 30 14.73 3.45 0.14
C SER A 30 14.63 4.95 -0.10
N MET A 31 15.43 5.71 0.62
CA MET A 31 15.53 7.16 0.43
C MET A 31 16.97 7.59 0.58
N ASP A 32 17.44 8.36 -0.39
CA ASP A 32 18.77 8.93 -0.35
C ASP A 32 18.69 10.43 -0.58
N LYS A 33 19.37 11.17 0.26
CA LYS A 33 19.52 12.61 0.09
C LYS A 33 20.88 12.89 -0.54
N SER A 34 20.87 13.65 -1.62
CA SER A 34 22.10 14.15 -2.18
C SER A 34 22.13 15.67 -2.02
N LYS A 35 23.29 16.18 -1.65
CA LYS A 35 23.53 17.61 -1.63
C LYS A 35 24.29 17.96 -2.91
N PRO A 36 23.61 18.48 -3.92
CA PRO A 36 24.35 19.04 -5.03
C PRO A 36 25.09 20.27 -4.52
N GLY A 37 26.16 20.62 -5.11
CA GLY A 37 27.08 21.66 -4.66
C GLY A 37 26.44 22.94 -4.16
N LYS A 38 27.19 24.03 -4.22
CA LYS A 38 26.91 25.28 -3.51
C LYS A 38 25.57 25.95 -3.77
N HIS A 39 24.87 25.63 -4.85
CA HIS A 39 23.71 26.40 -5.28
C HIS A 39 22.45 25.56 -5.49
N GLY A 40 22.45 24.33 -5.03
CA GLY A 40 21.30 23.46 -5.25
C GLY A 40 20.59 23.12 -3.96
N ALA A 41 19.27 23.06 -4.01
CA ALA A 41 18.50 22.42 -2.96
C ALA A 41 18.86 20.93 -2.89
N ALA A 42 18.84 20.36 -1.71
CA ALA A 42 19.04 18.92 -1.56
C ALA A 42 17.97 18.18 -2.38
N LYS A 43 18.39 17.21 -3.13
CA LYS A 43 17.48 16.34 -3.86
C LYS A 43 17.32 15.04 -3.09
N ILE A 44 16.10 14.53 -3.09
CA ILE A 44 15.78 13.27 -2.44
C ILE A 44 15.44 12.28 -3.54
N ASN A 45 16.10 11.13 -3.50
CA ASN A 45 15.81 10.02 -4.40
C ASN A 45 15.05 8.97 -3.61
N VAL A 46 13.85 8.65 -4.06
CA VAL A 46 12.98 7.68 -3.41
C VAL A 46 12.83 6.48 -4.31
N VAL A 47 13.01 5.30 -3.74
CA VAL A 47 12.67 4.03 -4.38
C VAL A 47 11.48 3.45 -3.66
N ALA A 48 10.47 3.06 -4.40
CA ALA A 48 9.24 2.53 -3.81
C ALA A 48 8.74 1.35 -4.65
N ILE A 49 7.96 0.49 -3.99
CA ILE A 49 7.41 -0.72 -4.61
C ILE A 49 5.90 -0.57 -4.67
N SER A 50 5.33 -0.81 -5.85
CA SER A 50 3.90 -0.74 -6.03
C SER A 50 3.19 -1.76 -5.15
N LEU A 51 2.13 -1.32 -4.47
CA LEU A 51 1.29 -2.21 -3.67
C LEU A 51 0.41 -3.11 -4.54
N VAL A 52 0.26 -2.79 -5.81
CA VAL A 52 -0.64 -3.50 -6.72
C VAL A 52 0.08 -4.64 -7.42
N ASP A 53 1.22 -4.35 -8.03
CA ASP A 53 1.92 -5.32 -8.88
C ASP A 53 3.38 -5.54 -8.50
N GLU A 54 3.81 -4.98 -7.37
CA GLU A 54 5.17 -5.11 -6.84
C GLU A 54 6.24 -4.55 -7.76
N SER A 55 5.87 -3.75 -8.74
CA SER A 55 6.86 -3.10 -9.62
C SER A 55 7.62 -2.01 -8.86
N LYS A 56 8.86 -1.80 -9.28
CA LYS A 56 9.73 -0.81 -8.66
C LYS A 56 9.56 0.53 -9.36
N HIS A 57 9.41 1.58 -8.58
CA HIS A 57 9.29 2.94 -9.08
C HIS A 57 10.27 3.84 -8.36
N THR A 58 10.76 4.83 -9.06
CA THR A 58 11.70 5.81 -8.48
C THR A 58 11.18 7.21 -8.70
N LEU A 59 11.55 8.10 -7.79
CA LEU A 59 11.15 9.49 -7.84
C LEU A 59 12.26 10.34 -7.26
N MET A 60 12.68 11.36 -7.98
CA MET A 60 13.72 12.27 -7.52
C MET A 60 13.19 13.70 -7.61
N LYS A 61 13.18 14.39 -6.48
CA LYS A 61 12.72 15.79 -6.40
C LYS A 61 13.45 16.50 -5.29
N PRO A 62 13.49 17.84 -5.32
CA PRO A 62 13.94 18.60 -4.14
C PRO A 62 13.07 18.31 -2.93
N SER A 63 13.59 18.59 -1.76
CA SER A 63 12.85 18.30 -0.51
C SER A 63 11.53 19.05 -0.41
N ASP A 64 11.40 20.20 -1.06
CA ASP A 64 10.15 20.97 -1.10
C ASP A 64 9.30 20.65 -2.32
N GLY A 65 9.69 19.68 -3.13
CA GLY A 65 8.91 19.28 -4.30
C GLY A 65 7.62 18.60 -3.90
N ASP A 66 6.57 18.85 -4.68
CA ASP A 66 5.26 18.27 -4.39
C ASP A 66 5.19 16.80 -4.79
N VAL A 67 4.56 16.01 -3.93
CA VAL A 67 4.26 14.61 -4.19
C VAL A 67 2.82 14.34 -3.86
N GLU A 68 2.30 13.26 -4.40
CA GLU A 68 0.96 12.79 -4.06
C GLU A 68 1.07 11.59 -3.15
N VAL A 69 0.22 11.56 -2.12
CA VAL A 69 0.22 10.49 -1.14
C VAL A 69 -1.17 9.86 -1.16
N PRO A 70 -1.28 8.52 -1.23
CA PRO A 70 -2.59 7.89 -1.29
C PRO A 70 -3.27 7.94 0.07
N ILE A 71 -4.58 8.03 0.04
CA ILE A 71 -5.39 7.86 1.25
C ILE A 71 -5.58 6.37 1.44
N VAL A 72 -5.19 5.86 2.59
CA VAL A 72 -5.25 4.44 2.90
C VAL A 72 -6.29 4.23 3.99
N GLU A 73 -7.28 3.38 3.71
CA GLU A 73 -8.23 2.96 4.72
C GLU A 73 -7.90 1.54 5.16
N ARG A 74 -7.73 1.35 6.45
CA ARG A 74 -7.47 0.03 7.01
C ARG A 74 -8.78 -0.57 7.50
N LYS A 75 -9.05 -1.79 7.05
CA LYS A 75 -10.32 -2.47 7.32
C LYS A 75 -10.05 -3.91 7.72
N ARG A 76 -11.08 -4.56 8.22
CA ARG A 76 -11.01 -5.97 8.61
C ARG A 76 -12.10 -6.74 7.87
N ALA A 77 -11.77 -7.96 7.52
CA ALA A 77 -12.68 -8.85 6.82
C ALA A 77 -12.56 -10.26 7.39
N GLN A 78 -13.57 -11.06 7.14
CA GLN A 78 -13.51 -12.49 7.42
C GLN A 78 -13.27 -13.22 6.11
N ILE A 79 -12.38 -14.21 6.14
CA ILE A 79 -12.15 -15.08 4.99
C ILE A 79 -13.31 -16.06 4.93
N VAL A 80 -14.13 -15.94 3.90
CA VAL A 80 -15.33 -16.76 3.75
C VAL A 80 -15.00 -18.09 3.09
N SER A 81 -14.22 -18.03 2.01
CA SER A 81 -13.85 -19.24 1.27
C SER A 81 -12.55 -19.00 0.53
N VAL A 82 -11.89 -20.11 0.19
CA VAL A 82 -10.66 -20.07 -0.60
C VAL A 82 -10.86 -21.05 -1.76
N THR A 83 -10.63 -20.57 -2.97
CA THR A 83 -10.74 -21.39 -4.17
C THR A 83 -9.52 -21.14 -5.04
N GLY A 84 -8.64 -22.12 -5.16
CA GLY A 84 -7.41 -21.94 -5.93
C GLY A 84 -6.57 -20.80 -5.36
N ASN A 85 -6.27 -19.81 -6.17
CA ASN A 85 -5.47 -18.65 -5.78
C ASN A 85 -6.32 -17.44 -5.41
N THR A 86 -7.62 -17.66 -5.16
CA THR A 86 -8.57 -16.58 -4.90
C THR A 86 -9.24 -16.81 -3.55
N ALA A 87 -9.36 -15.76 -2.77
CA ALA A 87 -10.10 -15.78 -1.51
C ALA A 87 -11.32 -14.89 -1.63
N GLN A 88 -12.44 -15.34 -1.07
CA GLN A 88 -13.63 -14.52 -0.90
C GLN A 88 -13.62 -13.97 0.51
N LEU A 89 -13.71 -12.66 0.62
CA LEU A 89 -13.69 -11.97 1.90
C LEU A 89 -15.02 -11.26 2.12
N MET A 90 -15.37 -11.10 3.39
CA MET A 90 -16.53 -10.29 3.77
C MET A 90 -16.06 -9.21 4.73
N ASP A 91 -16.26 -7.94 4.37
CA ASP A 91 -15.93 -6.83 5.25
C ASP A 91 -16.78 -6.89 6.51
N LEU A 92 -16.14 -6.76 7.68
CA LEU A 92 -16.84 -6.93 8.95
C LEU A 92 -17.71 -5.74 9.33
N SER A 93 -17.54 -4.59 8.68
CA SER A 93 -18.36 -3.42 8.94
C SER A 93 -19.53 -3.30 7.98
N SER A 94 -19.26 -3.47 6.70
CA SER A 94 -20.27 -3.28 5.65
C SER A 94 -20.96 -4.56 5.23
N TYR A 95 -20.35 -5.71 5.56
CA TYR A 95 -20.79 -7.03 5.12
C TYR A 95 -20.71 -7.23 3.60
N GLU A 96 -20.04 -6.32 2.91
CA GLU A 96 -19.78 -6.48 1.49
C GLU A 96 -18.83 -7.66 1.28
N THR A 97 -19.14 -8.51 0.29
CA THR A 97 -18.24 -9.60 -0.08
C THR A 97 -17.50 -9.24 -1.37
N PHE A 98 -16.27 -9.67 -1.45
CA PHE A 98 -15.45 -9.41 -2.63
C PHE A 98 -14.38 -10.49 -2.74
N GLU A 99 -13.84 -10.65 -3.94
CA GLU A 99 -12.77 -11.61 -4.19
C GLU A 99 -11.44 -10.91 -4.36
N VAL A 100 -10.39 -11.52 -3.85
CA VAL A 100 -9.02 -11.00 -3.99
C VAL A 100 -8.10 -12.15 -4.38
N PRO A 101 -7.06 -11.85 -5.18
CA PRO A 101 -6.01 -12.85 -5.41
C PRO A 101 -5.21 -13.05 -4.12
N ILE A 102 -4.76 -14.27 -3.91
CA ILE A 102 -3.96 -14.61 -2.73
C ILE A 102 -2.48 -14.48 -3.10
N PRO A 103 -1.73 -13.58 -2.45
CA PRO A 103 -0.29 -13.54 -2.65
C PRO A 103 0.34 -14.87 -2.27
N GLN A 104 1.31 -15.31 -3.04
CA GLN A 104 1.94 -16.61 -2.84
C GLN A 104 2.53 -16.73 -1.43
N GLU A 105 3.14 -15.65 -0.94
CA GLU A 105 3.77 -15.63 0.38
C GLU A 105 2.77 -15.73 1.53
N MET A 106 1.48 -15.52 1.25
CA MET A 106 0.43 -15.59 2.26
C MET A 106 -0.43 -16.86 2.16
N ALA A 107 -0.17 -17.69 1.16
CA ALA A 107 -1.07 -18.81 0.86
C ALA A 107 -1.27 -19.75 2.04
N ALA A 108 -0.23 -19.99 2.84
CA ALA A 108 -0.32 -20.90 3.98
C ALA A 108 -1.16 -20.34 5.12
N GLU A 109 -1.32 -19.02 5.20
CA GLU A 109 -2.06 -18.38 6.30
C GLU A 109 -3.52 -18.13 5.96
N ILE A 110 -3.87 -18.10 4.67
CA ILE A 110 -5.22 -17.74 4.23
C ILE A 110 -6.11 -18.97 4.32
N GLU A 111 -6.94 -19.02 5.35
CA GLU A 111 -7.87 -20.12 5.59
C GLU A 111 -9.26 -19.57 5.90
N ALA A 112 -10.28 -20.27 5.42
CA ALA A 112 -11.67 -19.90 5.71
C ALA A 112 -11.92 -19.84 7.21
N GLY A 113 -12.65 -18.82 7.62
CA GLY A 113 -12.99 -18.61 9.03
C GLY A 113 -12.08 -17.65 9.76
N LYS A 114 -10.88 -17.40 9.25
CA LYS A 114 -9.96 -16.46 9.88
C LYS A 114 -10.31 -15.02 9.51
N GLU A 115 -9.88 -14.09 10.34
CA GLU A 115 -9.98 -12.66 10.04
C GLU A 115 -8.70 -12.17 9.43
N ILE A 116 -8.82 -11.18 8.58
CA ILE A 116 -7.68 -10.58 7.90
C ILE A 116 -7.85 -9.06 7.87
N GLN A 117 -6.73 -8.37 8.03
CA GLN A 117 -6.70 -6.93 7.82
C GLN A 117 -6.45 -6.68 6.34
N TYR A 118 -7.14 -5.71 5.76
CA TYR A 118 -6.83 -5.29 4.41
C TYR A 118 -6.84 -3.78 4.31
N MET A 119 -6.21 -3.27 3.27
CA MET A 119 -6.20 -1.84 2.98
C MET A 119 -6.98 -1.59 1.71
N ASP A 120 -7.79 -0.54 1.75
CA ASP A 120 -8.45 -0.03 0.57
C ASP A 120 -7.69 1.23 0.15
N VAL A 121 -7.06 1.19 -1.02
CA VAL A 121 -6.21 2.28 -1.47
C VAL A 121 -6.36 2.42 -2.98
N MET A 122 -6.78 3.61 -3.42
CA MET A 122 -6.96 3.94 -4.84
C MET A 122 -7.78 2.89 -5.59
N GLY A 123 -8.83 2.35 -4.94
CA GLY A 123 -9.68 1.35 -5.55
C GLY A 123 -9.14 -0.07 -5.50
N HIS A 124 -7.98 -0.28 -4.91
CA HIS A 124 -7.38 -1.60 -4.75
C HIS A 124 -7.54 -2.09 -3.33
N ARG A 125 -7.74 -3.39 -3.19
CA ARG A 125 -7.81 -4.04 -1.88
C ARG A 125 -6.55 -4.87 -1.70
N ILE A 126 -5.74 -4.47 -0.72
CA ILE A 126 -4.43 -5.07 -0.49
C ILE A 126 -4.48 -5.84 0.82
N LEU A 127 -4.20 -7.13 0.77
CA LEU A 127 -4.24 -7.98 1.95
C LEU A 127 -3.10 -7.64 2.90
N GLY A 128 -3.40 -7.63 4.17
CA GLY A 128 -2.42 -7.38 5.21
C GLY A 128 -2.31 -8.56 6.16
N ARG A 129 -2.37 -8.27 7.44
CA ARG A 129 -2.12 -9.27 8.48
C ARG A 129 -3.31 -10.21 8.65
N VAL A 130 -3.02 -11.51 8.74
CA VAL A 130 -4.01 -12.52 9.09
C VAL A 130 -4.02 -12.65 10.61
N TYR A 131 -5.21 -12.63 11.20
CA TYR A 131 -5.35 -12.83 12.65
C TYR A 131 -5.61 -14.29 12.91
N GLU A 132 -4.91 -14.82 13.93
CA GLU A 132 -5.19 -16.16 14.38
C GLU A 132 -6.57 -16.18 15.04
N GLY A 133 -7.33 -17.22 14.77
CA GLY A 133 -8.64 -17.36 15.39
C GLY A 133 -8.50 -17.46 16.91
N GLU A 134 -9.54 -17.04 17.60
CA GLU A 134 -9.63 -17.24 19.04
C GLU A 134 -9.61 -18.73 19.31
N GLY A 135 -8.54 -19.17 19.95
CA GLY A 135 -8.38 -20.58 20.24
C GLY A 135 -9.40 -21.10 21.21
#